data_c5bed82773334c12899b26908b9a4879
#
_entry.id   c5bed82773334c12899b26908b9a4879
#
_cell.length_a   1.000
_cell.length_b   1.000
_cell.length_c   1.000
_cell.angle_alpha   90.00
_cell.angle_beta   90.00
_cell.angle_gamma   90.00
#
_symmetry.space_group_name_H-M   'P 1'
#
loop_
_entity.id
_entity.type
_entity.pdbx_description
1 polymer ?
#
loop_
_entity_poly.entity_id
_entity_poly.type
_entity_poly.pdbx_seq_one_letter_code
_entity_poly.pdbx_strand_id
1 'polypeptide(L)'
;MKTFIGFIFLGVLSFSLPAQDLSAFQKKLYIINKDTLRYRILYPLHYKSHKKYPVITFLHGSGERGNDNESQLIHGGAMFLNDTLRKKFKAIVIFPQLPKDSLWEDHRRTHVPGGNSYDFTYSTQPTIPSLLVKLLLNSLVDNKIADARYMYIGGLSLGGMGTFDMVERYPDFFAAAFPICGGGDTSKAKAFAGKTALWIFHGDADQSVNVKYSRDYYATLNNLHADVRYTEYPGVGHNSWDNALAEKDLLPWLFSKMKTK
;
A
#
# COMPACT_ATOMS: atom_id res chain seq x y z
N MET A 1 -32.46 -32.48 52.15
CA MET A 1 -31.88 -31.23 51.70
C MET A 1 -31.49 -31.39 50.24
N LYS A 2 -32.23 -30.75 49.32
CA LYS A 2 -31.94 -30.78 47.88
C LYS A 2 -31.24 -29.43 47.51
N THR A 3 -29.97 -29.50 47.18
CA THR A 3 -29.20 -28.33 46.80
C THR A 3 -29.46 -28.00 45.32
N PHE A 4 -30.02 -26.81 45.03
CA PHE A 4 -30.21 -26.28 43.70
C PHE A 4 -28.94 -25.55 43.30
N ILE A 5 -28.27 -26.02 42.25
CA ILE A 5 -27.14 -25.31 41.61
C ILE A 5 -27.74 -24.50 40.47
N GLY A 6 -27.80 -23.18 40.64
CA GLY A 6 -28.22 -22.25 39.60
C GLY A 6 -27.04 -21.99 38.63
N PHE A 7 -27.23 -22.32 37.36
CA PHE A 7 -26.30 -21.92 36.26
C PHE A 7 -26.62 -20.47 35.86
N ILE A 8 -25.68 -19.58 36.09
CA ILE A 8 -25.73 -18.21 35.54
C ILE A 8 -25.20 -18.26 34.09
N PHE A 9 -26.10 -18.06 33.13
CA PHE A 9 -25.72 -17.89 31.72
C PHE A 9 -25.29 -16.44 31.52
N LEU A 10 -23.96 -16.22 31.43
CA LEU A 10 -23.42 -14.92 30.98
C LEU A 10 -23.60 -14.84 29.46
N GLY A 11 -24.60 -14.09 29.02
CA GLY A 11 -24.78 -13.77 27.60
C GLY A 11 -23.67 -12.82 27.14
N VAL A 12 -22.80 -13.29 26.27
CA VAL A 12 -21.81 -12.44 25.58
C VAL A 12 -22.57 -11.62 24.53
N LEU A 13 -22.82 -10.36 24.83
CA LEU A 13 -23.31 -9.38 23.87
C LEU A 13 -22.21 -9.09 22.86
N SER A 14 -22.27 -9.73 21.71
CA SER A 14 -21.41 -9.39 20.56
C SER A 14 -21.87 -8.05 19.98
N PHE A 15 -21.17 -6.97 20.31
CA PHE A 15 -21.33 -5.69 19.63
C PHE A 15 -20.67 -5.82 18.24
N SER A 16 -21.48 -6.04 17.20
CA SER A 16 -21.01 -5.82 15.83
C SER A 16 -20.86 -4.31 15.61
N LEU A 17 -19.64 -3.84 15.48
CA LEU A 17 -19.41 -2.48 14.99
C LEU A 17 -20.01 -2.36 13.59
N PRO A 18 -20.76 -1.28 13.30
CA PRO A 18 -21.27 -1.07 11.96
C PRO A 18 -20.13 -1.07 10.97
N ALA A 19 -20.27 -1.84 9.89
CA ALA A 19 -19.30 -1.84 8.79
C ALA A 19 -19.18 -0.40 8.27
N GLN A 20 -17.96 0.11 8.17
CA GLN A 20 -17.72 1.46 7.68
C GLN A 20 -18.24 1.58 6.24
N ASP A 21 -19.02 2.62 5.95
CA ASP A 21 -19.48 2.91 4.60
C ASP A 21 -18.33 3.35 3.69
N LEU A 22 -17.92 2.46 2.78
CA LEU A 22 -16.87 2.69 1.79
C LEU A 22 -17.43 3.19 0.44
N SER A 23 -18.71 3.53 0.35
CA SER A 23 -19.42 3.93 -0.89
C SER A 23 -18.83 5.18 -1.56
N ALA A 24 -18.15 6.04 -0.79
CA ALA A 24 -17.44 7.20 -1.36
C ALA A 24 -16.30 6.81 -2.32
N PHE A 25 -15.77 5.59 -2.21
CA PHE A 25 -14.84 5.04 -3.19
C PHE A 25 -15.62 4.52 -4.40
N GLN A 26 -15.55 5.21 -5.52
CA GLN A 26 -16.21 4.81 -6.76
C GLN A 26 -15.54 3.60 -7.40
N LYS A 27 -16.33 2.61 -7.86
CA LYS A 27 -15.84 1.49 -8.67
C LYS A 27 -15.52 1.97 -10.08
N LYS A 28 -14.33 1.63 -10.58
CA LYS A 28 -13.86 1.96 -11.93
C LYS A 28 -13.15 0.77 -12.56
N LEU A 29 -13.07 0.81 -13.89
CA LEU A 29 -12.28 -0.10 -14.71
C LEU A 29 -11.31 0.72 -15.56
N TYR A 30 -10.08 0.25 -15.69
CA TYR A 30 -9.12 0.76 -16.65
C TYR A 30 -8.79 -0.35 -17.62
N ILE A 31 -9.10 -0.14 -18.88
CA ILE A 31 -9.04 -1.18 -19.92
C ILE A 31 -8.05 -0.74 -21.00
N ILE A 32 -7.06 -1.58 -21.25
CA ILE A 32 -6.10 -1.43 -22.34
C ILE A 32 -6.08 -2.75 -23.12
N ASN A 33 -6.47 -2.69 -24.40
CA ASN A 33 -6.62 -3.87 -25.24
C ASN A 33 -7.57 -4.91 -24.58
N LYS A 34 -7.04 -6.08 -24.22
CA LYS A 34 -7.78 -7.16 -23.53
C LYS A 34 -7.60 -7.16 -22.02
N ASP A 35 -6.71 -6.34 -21.50
CA ASP A 35 -6.35 -6.33 -20.07
C ASP A 35 -7.19 -5.32 -19.32
N THR A 36 -7.66 -5.70 -18.15
CA THR A 36 -8.55 -4.89 -17.31
C THR A 36 -8.00 -4.79 -15.91
N LEU A 37 -7.78 -3.56 -15.43
CA LEU A 37 -7.53 -3.25 -14.03
C LEU A 37 -8.82 -2.77 -13.36
N ARG A 38 -9.27 -3.49 -12.35
CA ARG A 38 -10.33 -3.01 -11.45
C ARG A 38 -9.69 -2.10 -10.41
N TYR A 39 -10.33 -0.97 -10.12
CA TYR A 39 -9.85 -0.09 -9.07
C TYR A 39 -10.96 0.70 -8.42
N ARG A 40 -10.69 1.13 -7.19
CA ARG A 40 -11.53 2.08 -6.44
C ARG A 40 -10.84 3.41 -6.43
N ILE A 41 -11.61 4.48 -6.61
CA ILE A 41 -11.12 5.85 -6.59
C ILE A 41 -11.92 6.69 -5.62
N LEU A 42 -11.22 7.41 -4.73
CA LEU A 42 -11.79 8.40 -3.83
C LEU A 42 -11.30 9.77 -4.26
N TYR A 43 -12.23 10.64 -4.60
CA TYR A 43 -11.91 12.05 -4.88
C TYR A 43 -11.84 12.86 -3.58
N PRO A 44 -11.01 13.93 -3.54
CA PRO A 44 -10.98 14.83 -2.40
C PRO A 44 -12.34 15.50 -2.19
N LEU A 45 -12.62 15.94 -0.95
CA LEU A 45 -13.80 16.73 -0.66
C LEU A 45 -13.81 18.01 -1.51
N HIS A 46 -14.97 18.33 -2.09
CA HIS A 46 -15.14 19.48 -3.00
C HIS A 46 -14.21 19.41 -4.23
N TYR A 47 -14.08 18.20 -4.80
CA TYR A 47 -13.32 17.98 -6.04
C TYR A 47 -13.76 18.94 -7.15
N LYS A 48 -12.78 19.50 -7.87
CA LYS A 48 -12.98 20.38 -9.02
C LYS A 48 -12.21 19.85 -10.21
N SER A 49 -12.88 19.51 -11.31
CA SER A 49 -12.30 18.85 -12.49
C SER A 49 -11.19 19.65 -13.20
N HIS A 50 -11.19 20.98 -13.02
CA HIS A 50 -10.18 21.87 -13.60
C HIS A 50 -8.91 22.03 -12.72
N LYS A 51 -8.85 21.36 -11.55
CA LYS A 51 -7.69 21.36 -10.66
C LYS A 51 -6.95 20.04 -10.73
N LYS A 52 -5.63 20.11 -10.58
CA LYS A 52 -4.77 18.94 -10.40
C LYS A 52 -4.63 18.63 -8.91
N TYR A 53 -4.58 17.34 -8.59
CA TYR A 53 -4.47 16.89 -7.20
C TYR A 53 -3.30 15.93 -7.01
N PRO A 54 -2.69 15.89 -5.82
CA PRO A 54 -1.85 14.77 -5.39
C PRO A 54 -2.59 13.43 -5.58
N VAL A 55 -1.85 12.37 -5.89
CA VAL A 55 -2.41 11.02 -6.00
C VAL A 55 -1.71 10.10 -5.01
N ILE A 56 -2.49 9.36 -4.23
CA ILE A 56 -2.02 8.26 -3.38
C ILE A 56 -2.54 6.96 -3.97
N THR A 57 -1.64 6.07 -4.35
CA THR A 57 -1.98 4.71 -4.77
C THR A 57 -1.66 3.74 -3.64
N PHE A 58 -2.60 2.87 -3.27
CA PHE A 58 -2.38 1.88 -2.23
C PHE A 58 -2.59 0.46 -2.76
N LEU A 59 -1.54 -0.35 -2.70
CA LEU A 59 -1.53 -1.73 -3.17
C LEU A 59 -1.85 -2.68 -2.02
N HIS A 60 -2.89 -3.48 -2.18
CA HIS A 60 -3.35 -4.44 -1.18
C HIS A 60 -2.45 -5.69 -1.11
N GLY A 61 -2.61 -6.49 -0.08
CA GLY A 61 -1.93 -7.77 0.12
C GLY A 61 -2.53 -8.93 -0.67
N SER A 62 -2.01 -10.12 -0.45
CA SER A 62 -2.46 -11.32 -1.16
C SER A 62 -3.90 -11.75 -0.83
N GLY A 63 -4.39 -11.38 0.36
CA GLY A 63 -5.74 -11.74 0.84
C GLY A 63 -6.86 -11.02 0.12
N GLU A 64 -6.61 -9.83 -0.43
CA GLU A 64 -7.61 -8.96 -1.06
C GLU A 64 -7.67 -9.12 -2.58
N ARG A 65 -6.93 -10.10 -3.14
CA ARG A 65 -7.03 -10.46 -4.56
C ARG A 65 -8.42 -10.94 -4.91
N GLY A 66 -8.89 -10.57 -6.09
CA GLY A 66 -10.22 -10.96 -6.56
C GLY A 66 -10.70 -10.17 -7.76
N ASN A 67 -12.03 -10.23 -7.97
CA ASN A 67 -12.71 -9.56 -9.08
C ASN A 67 -13.95 -8.78 -8.62
N ASP A 68 -14.17 -8.64 -7.31
CA ASP A 68 -15.34 -7.98 -6.71
C ASP A 68 -15.23 -6.45 -6.75
N ASN A 69 -14.04 -5.94 -6.96
CA ASN A 69 -13.73 -4.51 -6.88
C ASN A 69 -14.15 -3.90 -5.52
N GLU A 70 -13.97 -4.66 -4.42
CA GLU A 70 -14.33 -4.29 -3.05
C GLU A 70 -13.26 -4.69 -2.03
N SER A 71 -12.77 -5.92 -2.09
CA SER A 71 -11.84 -6.48 -1.10
C SER A 71 -10.56 -5.68 -0.92
N GLN A 72 -10.07 -5.00 -1.97
CA GLN A 72 -8.88 -4.16 -1.91
C GLN A 72 -8.99 -2.98 -0.91
N LEU A 73 -10.19 -2.64 -0.43
CA LEU A 73 -10.40 -1.58 0.55
C LEU A 73 -10.34 -2.06 2.00
N ILE A 74 -10.31 -3.37 2.26
CA ILE A 74 -10.38 -3.96 3.61
C ILE A 74 -9.31 -3.34 4.52
N HIS A 75 -8.09 -3.20 4.03
CA HIS A 75 -7.01 -2.56 4.76
C HIS A 75 -6.70 -1.18 4.15
N GLY A 76 -6.76 -0.16 4.97
CA GLY A 76 -6.43 1.21 4.59
C GLY A 76 -7.58 2.05 4.04
N GLY A 77 -8.65 1.46 3.49
CA GLY A 77 -9.80 2.22 2.97
C GLY A 77 -10.39 3.20 4.00
N ALA A 78 -10.56 2.72 5.22
CA ALA A 78 -11.09 3.49 6.35
C ALA A 78 -10.30 4.77 6.67
N MET A 79 -8.96 4.70 6.66
CA MET A 79 -8.08 5.83 6.94
C MET A 79 -8.38 7.03 6.04
N PHE A 80 -8.57 6.76 4.75
CA PHE A 80 -8.79 7.82 3.76
C PHE A 80 -10.21 8.40 3.77
N LEU A 81 -11.15 7.80 4.50
CA LEU A 81 -12.51 8.34 4.69
C LEU A 81 -12.63 9.28 5.89
N ASN A 82 -11.59 9.40 6.71
CA ASN A 82 -11.59 10.35 7.82
C ASN A 82 -11.71 11.79 7.30
N ASP A 83 -12.80 12.46 7.62
CA ASP A 83 -13.11 13.80 7.09
C ASP A 83 -12.07 14.86 7.47
N THR A 84 -11.49 14.77 8.68
CA THR A 84 -10.44 15.70 9.11
C THR A 84 -9.20 15.56 8.23
N LEU A 85 -8.80 14.29 7.95
CA LEU A 85 -7.67 14.01 7.07
C LEU A 85 -7.96 14.43 5.62
N ARG A 86 -9.15 14.12 5.10
CA ARG A 86 -9.58 14.51 3.74
C ARG A 86 -9.67 16.04 3.53
N LYS A 87 -10.06 16.77 4.56
CA LYS A 87 -10.06 18.25 4.51
C LYS A 87 -8.65 18.82 4.45
N LYS A 88 -7.74 18.24 5.24
CA LYS A 88 -6.35 18.71 5.36
C LYS A 88 -5.47 18.22 4.19
N PHE A 89 -5.59 16.96 3.80
CA PHE A 89 -4.76 16.29 2.79
C PHE A 89 -5.60 15.96 1.55
N LYS A 90 -5.81 16.95 0.70
CA LYS A 90 -6.64 16.82 -0.51
C LYS A 90 -5.90 16.03 -1.57
N ALA A 91 -6.21 14.76 -1.71
CA ALA A 91 -5.66 13.87 -2.73
C ALA A 91 -6.76 13.05 -3.41
N ILE A 92 -6.48 12.58 -4.61
CA ILE A 92 -7.15 11.43 -5.21
C ILE A 92 -6.50 10.18 -4.63
N VAL A 93 -7.31 9.25 -4.12
CA VAL A 93 -6.80 7.98 -3.58
C VAL A 93 -7.26 6.83 -4.46
N ILE A 94 -6.34 5.96 -4.84
CA ILE A 94 -6.58 4.85 -5.76
C ILE A 94 -6.20 3.53 -5.09
N PHE A 95 -7.14 2.59 -5.09
CA PHE A 95 -6.94 1.22 -4.66
C PHE A 95 -7.19 0.30 -5.85
N PRO A 96 -6.16 -0.11 -6.59
CA PRO A 96 -6.30 -1.12 -7.64
C PRO A 96 -6.50 -2.50 -7.03
N GLN A 97 -7.12 -3.44 -7.75
CA GLN A 97 -7.30 -4.82 -7.31
C GLN A 97 -6.59 -5.79 -8.26
N LEU A 98 -5.76 -6.66 -7.68
CA LEU A 98 -5.17 -7.79 -8.36
C LEU A 98 -6.20 -8.87 -8.65
N PRO A 99 -6.21 -9.48 -9.84
CA PRO A 99 -6.87 -10.75 -10.05
C PRO A 99 -6.37 -11.85 -9.11
N LYS A 100 -7.18 -12.89 -8.87
CA LYS A 100 -6.94 -13.94 -7.87
C LYS A 100 -5.55 -14.60 -8.00
N ASP A 101 -5.11 -14.86 -9.22
CA ASP A 101 -3.87 -15.60 -9.51
C ASP A 101 -2.74 -14.70 -10.02
N SER A 102 -2.76 -13.42 -9.62
CA SER A 102 -1.79 -12.41 -10.05
C SER A 102 -0.95 -11.89 -8.89
N LEU A 103 0.17 -11.24 -9.25
CA LEU A 103 1.11 -10.59 -8.34
C LEU A 103 1.30 -9.13 -8.77
N TRP A 104 1.67 -8.23 -7.81
CA TRP A 104 2.11 -6.88 -8.14
C TRP A 104 3.50 -6.86 -8.77
N GLU A 105 4.37 -7.77 -8.32
CA GLU A 105 5.71 -7.97 -8.86
C GLU A 105 6.03 -9.46 -8.94
N ASP A 106 6.92 -9.86 -9.83
CA ASP A 106 7.36 -11.25 -9.91
C ASP A 106 8.47 -11.52 -8.89
N HIS A 107 8.25 -12.52 -8.05
CA HIS A 107 9.24 -13.06 -7.15
C HIS A 107 9.18 -14.59 -7.13
N ARG A 108 10.30 -15.19 -6.79
CA ARG A 108 10.30 -16.61 -6.44
C ARG A 108 10.19 -16.73 -4.91
N ARG A 109 9.14 -17.41 -4.46
CA ARG A 109 8.96 -17.74 -3.05
C ARG A 109 9.39 -19.18 -2.79
N THR A 110 10.23 -19.38 -1.77
CA THR A 110 10.66 -20.69 -1.27
C THR A 110 10.27 -20.80 0.19
N HIS A 111 9.60 -21.91 0.56
CA HIS A 111 9.32 -22.16 1.97
C HIS A 111 10.59 -22.64 2.66
N VAL A 112 10.93 -22.02 3.78
CA VAL A 112 12.12 -22.32 4.59
C VAL A 112 11.71 -22.49 6.06
N PRO A 113 12.51 -23.18 6.89
CA PRO A 113 12.25 -23.23 8.33
C PRO A 113 12.09 -21.81 8.90
N GLY A 114 10.98 -21.56 9.57
CA GLY A 114 10.67 -20.26 10.16
C GLY A 114 10.01 -19.23 9.22
N GLY A 115 9.55 -19.63 8.02
CA GLY A 115 8.78 -18.74 7.16
C GLY A 115 9.00 -18.93 5.67
N ASN A 116 9.10 -17.80 4.94
CA ASN A 116 9.34 -17.80 3.50
C ASN A 116 10.58 -16.97 3.17
N SER A 117 11.32 -17.44 2.15
CA SER A 117 12.36 -16.70 1.48
C SER A 117 11.86 -16.21 0.13
N TYR A 118 12.19 -14.97 -0.21
CA TYR A 118 11.80 -14.32 -1.46
C TYR A 118 13.03 -13.92 -2.26
N ASP A 119 13.01 -14.24 -3.55
CA ASP A 119 14.01 -13.79 -4.53
C ASP A 119 13.32 -12.80 -5.47
N PHE A 120 13.66 -11.53 -5.34
CA PHE A 120 13.11 -10.41 -6.10
C PHE A 120 13.89 -10.10 -7.38
N THR A 121 14.96 -10.82 -7.65
CA THR A 121 15.79 -10.62 -8.86
C THR A 121 15.23 -11.36 -10.07
N TYR A 122 14.14 -12.10 -9.90
CA TYR A 122 13.64 -13.11 -10.83
C TYR A 122 13.14 -12.53 -12.16
N SER A 123 12.51 -11.35 -12.16
CA SER A 123 11.93 -10.79 -13.38
C SER A 123 12.43 -9.38 -13.70
N THR A 124 12.73 -9.16 -14.99
CA THR A 124 13.10 -7.85 -15.52
C THR A 124 11.91 -7.05 -16.05
N GLN A 125 10.76 -7.70 -16.28
CA GLN A 125 9.56 -7.08 -16.82
C GLN A 125 8.53 -6.81 -15.71
N PRO A 126 7.73 -5.73 -15.81
CA PRO A 126 6.62 -5.52 -14.90
C PRO A 126 5.54 -6.59 -15.13
N THR A 127 4.84 -6.97 -14.09
CA THR A 127 3.60 -7.76 -14.25
C THR A 127 2.55 -6.94 -14.98
N ILE A 128 1.58 -7.61 -15.63
CA ILE A 128 0.49 -6.88 -16.32
C ILE A 128 -0.30 -5.99 -15.35
N PRO A 129 -0.69 -6.42 -14.11
CA PRO A 129 -1.36 -5.52 -13.18
C PRO A 129 -0.52 -4.29 -12.79
N SER A 130 0.77 -4.46 -12.52
CA SER A 130 1.68 -3.37 -12.19
C SER A 130 1.81 -2.37 -13.35
N LEU A 131 1.95 -2.89 -14.58
CA LEU A 131 1.96 -2.06 -15.78
C LEU A 131 0.66 -1.26 -15.96
N LEU A 132 -0.50 -1.90 -15.75
CA LEU A 132 -1.79 -1.22 -15.85
C LEU A 132 -1.96 -0.13 -14.78
N VAL A 133 -1.46 -0.34 -13.55
CA VAL A 133 -1.40 0.71 -12.52
C VAL A 133 -0.58 1.89 -13.03
N LYS A 134 0.62 1.65 -13.57
CA LYS A 134 1.47 2.72 -14.11
C LYS A 134 0.81 3.48 -15.26
N LEU A 135 0.16 2.77 -16.18
CA LEU A 135 -0.56 3.38 -17.32
C LEU A 135 -1.77 4.19 -16.85
N LEU A 136 -2.54 3.69 -15.87
CA LEU A 136 -3.62 4.46 -15.23
C LEU A 136 -3.09 5.76 -14.63
N LEU A 137 -1.99 5.70 -13.87
CA LEU A 137 -1.41 6.89 -13.24
C LEU A 137 -0.88 7.88 -14.29
N ASN A 138 -0.27 7.39 -15.37
CA ASN A 138 0.12 8.24 -16.50
C ASN A 138 -1.10 8.95 -17.10
N SER A 139 -2.19 8.22 -17.35
CA SER A 139 -3.41 8.81 -17.93
C SER A 139 -4.00 9.92 -17.07
N LEU A 140 -3.91 9.80 -15.73
CA LEU A 140 -4.35 10.88 -14.83
C LEU A 140 -3.46 12.12 -14.92
N VAL A 141 -2.16 11.95 -15.13
CA VAL A 141 -1.21 13.07 -15.32
C VAL A 141 -1.47 13.74 -16.69
N ASP A 142 -1.57 12.96 -17.76
CA ASP A 142 -1.76 13.44 -19.12
C ASP A 142 -3.09 14.19 -19.28
N ASN A 143 -4.15 13.71 -18.64
CA ASN A 143 -5.46 14.36 -18.59
C ASN A 143 -5.54 15.52 -17.58
N LYS A 144 -4.41 15.92 -16.96
CA LYS A 144 -4.32 17.04 -16.01
C LYS A 144 -5.19 16.89 -14.76
N ILE A 145 -5.54 15.67 -14.41
CA ILE A 145 -6.28 15.31 -13.18
C ILE A 145 -5.31 15.21 -12.00
N ALA A 146 -4.14 14.58 -12.23
CA ALA A 146 -3.07 14.45 -11.24
C ALA A 146 -2.00 15.53 -11.40
N ASP A 147 -1.45 15.98 -10.26
CA ASP A 147 -0.22 16.77 -10.25
C ASP A 147 0.99 15.83 -10.22
N ALA A 148 1.73 15.75 -11.32
CA ALA A 148 2.88 14.86 -11.48
C ALA A 148 3.98 15.05 -10.42
N ARG A 149 3.99 16.17 -9.70
CA ARG A 149 4.95 16.44 -8.62
C ARG A 149 4.61 15.70 -7.34
N TYR A 150 3.35 15.29 -7.15
CA TYR A 150 2.82 14.74 -5.90
C TYR A 150 2.17 13.37 -6.15
N MET A 151 2.96 12.45 -6.72
CA MET A 151 2.56 11.06 -6.93
C MET A 151 3.12 10.22 -5.77
N TYR A 152 2.26 9.56 -5.02
CA TYR A 152 2.63 8.73 -3.88
C TYR A 152 2.14 7.31 -4.07
N ILE A 153 2.89 6.35 -3.54
CA ILE A 153 2.52 4.94 -3.56
C ILE A 153 2.83 4.29 -2.22
N GLY A 154 1.98 3.39 -1.80
CA GLY A 154 2.19 2.53 -0.65
C GLY A 154 1.47 1.21 -0.82
N GLY A 155 1.69 0.30 0.10
CA GLY A 155 1.02 -0.99 0.08
C GLY A 155 1.54 -1.90 1.17
N LEU A 156 0.79 -2.98 1.42
CA LEU A 156 1.07 -3.93 2.49
C LEU A 156 1.41 -5.32 1.96
N SER A 157 2.33 -6.03 2.60
CA SER A 157 2.67 -7.42 2.27
C SER A 157 3.04 -7.56 0.78
N LEU A 158 2.30 -8.31 -0.01
CA LEU A 158 2.44 -8.37 -1.47
C LEU A 158 2.37 -6.97 -2.12
N GLY A 159 1.52 -6.07 -1.60
CA GLY A 159 1.46 -4.67 -2.03
C GLY A 159 2.67 -3.85 -1.58
N GLY A 160 3.29 -4.20 -0.45
CA GLY A 160 4.56 -3.63 -0.01
C GLY A 160 5.70 -4.02 -0.95
N MET A 161 5.73 -5.28 -1.41
CA MET A 161 6.65 -5.77 -2.44
C MET A 161 6.42 -5.02 -3.76
N GLY A 162 5.16 -4.92 -4.21
CA GLY A 162 4.80 -4.14 -5.39
C GLY A 162 5.15 -2.66 -5.28
N THR A 163 5.13 -2.09 -4.07
CA THR A 163 5.56 -0.70 -3.83
C THR A 163 7.05 -0.53 -4.11
N PHE A 164 7.90 -1.45 -3.63
CA PHE A 164 9.32 -1.44 -3.96
C PHE A 164 9.55 -1.60 -5.48
N ASP A 165 8.93 -2.59 -6.11
CA ASP A 165 9.06 -2.82 -7.56
C ASP A 165 8.66 -1.58 -8.38
N MET A 166 7.57 -0.90 -8.00
CA MET A 166 7.13 0.32 -8.69
C MET A 166 8.13 1.46 -8.60
N VAL A 167 8.78 1.68 -7.46
CA VAL A 167 9.79 2.74 -7.34
C VAL A 167 11.11 2.36 -8.00
N GLU A 168 11.47 1.08 -8.01
CA GLU A 168 12.64 0.54 -8.70
C GLU A 168 12.51 0.70 -10.23
N ARG A 169 11.36 0.36 -10.78
CA ARG A 169 11.10 0.43 -12.24
C ARG A 169 10.85 1.85 -12.74
N TYR A 170 10.27 2.69 -11.89
CA TYR A 170 9.86 4.04 -12.27
C TYR A 170 10.46 5.08 -11.33
N PRO A 171 11.81 5.18 -11.27
CA PRO A 171 12.54 5.95 -10.25
C PRO A 171 12.23 7.45 -10.26
N ASP A 172 11.74 7.98 -11.40
CA ASP A 172 11.42 9.41 -11.56
C ASP A 172 9.92 9.69 -11.46
N PHE A 173 9.11 8.69 -11.04
CA PHE A 173 7.67 8.85 -11.09
C PHE A 173 7.05 9.26 -9.75
N PHE A 174 7.51 8.69 -8.65
CA PHE A 174 6.94 8.93 -7.32
C PHE A 174 7.75 9.94 -6.52
N ALA A 175 7.05 10.83 -5.80
CA ALA A 175 7.66 11.76 -4.84
C ALA A 175 8.01 11.05 -3.53
N ALA A 176 7.13 10.13 -3.10
CA ALA A 176 7.37 9.31 -1.90
C ALA A 176 6.67 7.97 -2.00
N ALA A 177 7.17 6.99 -1.23
CA ALA A 177 6.60 5.67 -1.10
C ALA A 177 6.61 5.18 0.36
N PHE A 178 5.61 4.35 0.73
CA PHE A 178 5.47 3.79 2.08
C PHE A 178 5.14 2.29 2.04
N PRO A 179 6.14 1.44 1.75
CA PRO A 179 5.99 -0.01 1.79
C PRO A 179 5.84 -0.51 3.23
N ILE A 180 4.88 -1.41 3.46
CA ILE A 180 4.56 -2.00 4.77
C ILE A 180 4.75 -3.51 4.67
N CYS A 181 5.51 -4.12 5.60
CA CYS A 181 5.82 -5.56 5.68
C CYS A 181 6.09 -6.23 4.33
N GLY A 182 6.87 -5.55 3.48
CA GLY A 182 7.26 -6.00 2.15
C GLY A 182 8.75 -6.28 2.03
N GLY A 183 9.21 -6.41 0.79
CA GLY A 183 10.59 -6.56 0.41
C GLY A 183 10.78 -6.24 -1.07
N GLY A 184 12.03 -6.09 -1.52
CA GLY A 184 12.38 -5.77 -2.90
C GLY A 184 13.84 -6.07 -3.20
N ASP A 185 14.27 -5.77 -4.41
CA ASP A 185 15.64 -5.97 -4.87
C ASP A 185 16.53 -4.78 -4.48
N THR A 186 17.27 -4.92 -3.38
CA THR A 186 18.15 -3.87 -2.88
C THR A 186 19.23 -3.41 -3.88
N SER A 187 19.58 -4.25 -4.87
CA SER A 187 20.54 -3.88 -5.90
C SER A 187 20.05 -2.73 -6.80
N LYS A 188 18.74 -2.54 -6.89
CA LYS A 188 18.07 -1.48 -7.66
C LYS A 188 17.89 -0.17 -6.88
N ALA A 189 18.15 -0.16 -5.57
CA ALA A 189 17.93 1.00 -4.71
C ALA A 189 18.62 2.27 -5.22
N LYS A 190 19.82 2.14 -5.80
CA LYS A 190 20.59 3.27 -6.35
C LYS A 190 19.83 4.04 -7.44
N ALA A 191 18.94 3.40 -8.18
CA ALA A 191 18.22 4.03 -9.29
C ALA A 191 17.28 5.17 -8.83
N PHE A 192 16.74 5.06 -7.61
CA PHE A 192 15.78 6.02 -7.07
C PHE A 192 16.17 6.70 -5.75
N ALA A 193 17.32 6.33 -5.15
CA ALA A 193 17.74 6.79 -3.83
C ALA A 193 17.75 8.32 -3.64
N GLY A 194 18.02 9.10 -4.68
CA GLY A 194 17.98 10.57 -4.64
C GLY A 194 16.70 11.19 -5.22
N LYS A 195 15.67 10.41 -5.51
CA LYS A 195 14.50 10.84 -6.28
C LYS A 195 13.17 10.60 -5.57
N THR A 196 13.05 9.47 -4.88
CA THR A 196 11.83 9.06 -4.16
C THR A 196 12.15 8.91 -2.68
N ALA A 197 11.45 9.66 -1.83
CA ALA A 197 11.56 9.48 -0.38
C ALA A 197 10.83 8.19 0.05
N LEU A 198 11.38 7.41 0.97
CA LEU A 198 10.75 6.21 1.52
C LEU A 198 10.53 6.30 3.01
N TRP A 199 9.35 5.78 3.44
CA TRP A 199 9.12 5.44 4.83
C TRP A 199 8.69 3.97 4.91
N ILE A 200 9.61 3.13 5.35
CA ILE A 200 9.45 1.68 5.42
C ILE A 200 8.89 1.30 6.79
N PHE A 201 7.92 0.39 6.82
CA PHE A 201 7.29 -0.11 8.05
C PHE A 201 7.33 -1.63 8.11
N HIS A 202 7.63 -2.21 9.30
CA HIS A 202 7.59 -3.67 9.50
C HIS A 202 7.40 -4.03 10.97
N GLY A 203 6.80 -5.19 11.24
CA GLY A 203 6.78 -5.79 12.57
C GLY A 203 7.97 -6.75 12.74
N ASP A 204 8.67 -6.70 13.88
CA ASP A 204 9.87 -7.53 14.08
C ASP A 204 9.57 -9.01 14.33
N ALA A 205 8.32 -9.33 14.68
CA ALA A 205 7.83 -10.71 14.87
C ALA A 205 7.12 -11.28 13.63
N ASP A 206 7.28 -10.66 12.44
CA ASP A 206 6.66 -11.11 11.19
C ASP A 206 7.24 -12.45 10.72
N GLN A 207 6.38 -13.49 10.67
CA GLN A 207 6.73 -14.84 10.22
C GLN A 207 6.30 -15.11 8.76
N SER A 208 5.60 -14.18 8.12
CA SER A 208 5.16 -14.32 6.72
C SER A 208 6.16 -13.71 5.75
N VAL A 209 6.59 -12.48 6.03
CA VAL A 209 7.64 -11.77 5.31
C VAL A 209 8.70 -11.35 6.33
N ASN A 210 9.87 -11.93 6.25
CA ASN A 210 10.93 -11.69 7.24
C ASN A 210 11.30 -10.20 7.28
N VAL A 211 11.34 -9.62 8.47
CA VAL A 211 11.70 -8.23 8.73
C VAL A 211 13.07 -7.84 8.14
N LYS A 212 13.93 -8.84 7.93
CA LYS A 212 15.25 -8.66 7.29
C LYS A 212 15.17 -7.92 5.96
N TYR A 213 14.13 -8.16 5.15
CA TYR A 213 13.99 -7.47 3.85
C TYR A 213 13.86 -5.95 4.01
N SER A 214 13.09 -5.49 4.98
CA SER A 214 12.96 -4.06 5.27
C SER A 214 14.22 -3.49 5.90
N ARG A 215 14.88 -4.22 6.79
CA ARG A 215 16.16 -3.82 7.40
C ARG A 215 17.25 -3.67 6.35
N ASP A 216 17.39 -4.65 5.44
CA ASP A 216 18.38 -4.62 4.35
C ASP A 216 18.12 -3.44 3.40
N TYR A 217 16.85 -3.21 3.06
CA TYR A 217 16.46 -2.11 2.19
C TYR A 217 16.75 -0.74 2.83
N TYR A 218 16.37 -0.59 4.11
CA TYR A 218 16.70 0.63 4.88
C TYR A 218 18.20 0.86 4.96
N ALA A 219 18.99 -0.16 5.32
CA ALA A 219 20.45 -0.05 5.41
C ALA A 219 21.06 0.36 4.07
N THR A 220 20.60 -0.24 2.96
CA THR A 220 21.07 0.08 1.61
C THR A 220 20.80 1.55 1.25
N LEU A 221 19.56 2.02 1.46
CA LEU A 221 19.17 3.39 1.16
C LEU A 221 19.87 4.41 2.07
N ASN A 222 20.05 4.07 3.36
CA ASN A 222 20.77 4.91 4.30
C ASN A 222 22.24 5.07 3.91
N ASN A 223 22.90 4.00 3.46
CA ASN A 223 24.26 4.05 2.94
C ASN A 223 24.39 4.87 1.64
N LEU A 224 23.30 4.97 0.88
CA LEU A 224 23.22 5.83 -0.32
C LEU A 224 22.81 7.27 0.01
N HIS A 225 22.70 7.63 1.31
CA HIS A 225 22.26 8.94 1.78
C HIS A 225 20.89 9.37 1.21
N ALA A 226 20.01 8.40 0.97
CA ALA A 226 18.65 8.64 0.50
C ALA A 226 17.78 9.26 1.59
N ASP A 227 16.69 9.94 1.19
CA ASP A 227 15.62 10.36 2.12
C ASP A 227 14.80 9.12 2.51
N VAL A 228 15.25 8.40 3.54
CA VAL A 228 14.63 7.17 4.01
C VAL A 228 14.35 7.24 5.51
N ARG A 229 13.14 6.75 5.88
CA ARG A 229 12.73 6.48 7.27
C ARG A 229 12.42 5.01 7.42
N TYR A 230 12.62 4.49 8.63
CA TYR A 230 12.23 3.14 8.98
C TYR A 230 11.56 3.12 10.35
N THR A 231 10.40 2.49 10.43
CA THR A 231 9.71 2.21 11.68
C THR A 231 9.52 0.71 11.82
N GLU A 232 10.13 0.14 12.84
CA GLU A 232 9.99 -1.25 13.22
C GLU A 232 9.13 -1.33 14.48
N TYR A 233 8.10 -2.18 14.46
CA TYR A 233 7.17 -2.33 15.58
C TYR A 233 7.53 -3.56 16.41
N PRO A 234 8.02 -3.38 17.65
CA PRO A 234 8.43 -4.49 18.50
C PRO A 234 7.26 -5.42 18.86
N GLY A 235 7.46 -6.73 18.69
CA GLY A 235 6.48 -7.77 19.00
C GLY A 235 5.29 -7.83 18.06
N VAL A 236 5.27 -7.00 16.99
CA VAL A 236 4.19 -7.00 16.00
C VAL A 236 4.50 -8.01 14.89
N GLY A 237 3.50 -8.84 14.56
CA GLY A 237 3.56 -9.82 13.48
C GLY A 237 3.32 -9.21 12.10
N HIS A 238 2.83 -10.06 11.18
CA HIS A 238 2.62 -9.65 9.78
C HIS A 238 1.63 -8.48 9.59
N ASN A 239 0.69 -8.31 10.53
CA ASN A 239 -0.34 -7.26 10.47
C ASN A 239 0.15 -5.85 10.86
N SER A 240 1.43 -5.56 10.71
CA SER A 240 2.02 -4.24 11.02
C SER A 240 1.41 -3.07 10.24
N TRP A 241 0.58 -3.34 9.22
CA TRP A 241 -0.20 -2.31 8.53
C TRP A 241 -1.22 -1.60 9.42
N ASP A 242 -1.74 -2.27 10.47
CA ASP A 242 -2.64 -1.62 11.43
C ASP A 242 -1.93 -0.47 12.15
N ASN A 243 -0.67 -0.71 12.55
CA ASN A 243 0.18 0.29 13.18
C ASN A 243 0.59 1.39 12.18
N ALA A 244 1.08 1.00 11.00
CA ALA A 244 1.59 1.93 9.99
C ALA A 244 0.51 2.89 9.47
N LEU A 245 -0.72 2.39 9.24
CA LEU A 245 -1.84 3.21 8.80
C LEU A 245 -2.43 4.09 9.91
N ALA A 246 -2.12 3.77 11.19
CA ALA A 246 -2.46 4.60 12.33
C ALA A 246 -1.40 5.67 12.66
N GLU A 247 -0.25 5.69 11.96
CA GLU A 247 0.79 6.68 12.16
C GLU A 247 0.28 8.09 11.84
N LYS A 248 0.29 8.96 12.86
CA LYS A 248 -0.23 10.32 12.74
C LYS A 248 0.58 11.18 11.75
N ASP A 249 1.85 10.85 11.58
CA ASP A 249 2.78 11.59 10.74
C ASP A 249 2.84 11.06 9.30
N LEU A 250 2.17 9.96 8.97
CA LEU A 250 2.25 9.37 7.61
C LEU A 250 1.77 10.34 6.53
N LEU A 251 0.55 10.87 6.64
CA LEU A 251 0.04 11.84 5.67
C LEU A 251 0.79 13.19 5.70
N PRO A 252 1.08 13.80 6.88
CA PRO A 252 1.95 14.97 6.95
C PRO A 252 3.29 14.76 6.23
N TRP A 253 3.93 13.61 6.45
CA TRP A 253 5.19 13.28 5.80
C TRP A 253 5.03 13.13 4.29
N LEU A 254 4.04 12.36 3.80
CA LEU A 254 3.77 12.22 2.36
C LEU A 254 3.61 13.59 1.69
N PHE A 255 2.75 14.44 2.26
CA PHE A 255 2.46 15.76 1.68
C PHE A 255 3.60 16.77 1.82
N SER A 256 4.63 16.48 2.62
CA SER A 256 5.87 17.25 2.66
C SER A 256 6.81 16.91 1.50
N LYS A 257 6.56 15.81 0.77
CA LYS A 257 7.42 15.34 -0.32
C LYS A 257 6.88 15.78 -1.67
N MET A 258 7.78 16.28 -2.49
CA MET A 258 7.51 16.73 -3.84
C MET A 258 8.65 16.32 -4.74
N LYS A 259 8.35 15.86 -5.95
CA LYS A 259 9.38 15.62 -6.95
C LYS A 259 10.08 16.93 -7.32
N THR A 260 11.38 16.94 -7.21
CA THR A 260 12.22 17.95 -7.86
C THR A 260 12.24 17.70 -9.37
N LYS A 261 12.21 18.77 -10.14
CA LYS A 261 12.28 18.71 -11.61
C LYS A 261 13.59 18.07 -12.06
#